data_6f584c15da5c56f99064801cf7a43ddb
#
_entry.id   6f584c15da5c56f99064801cf7a43ddb
#
_cell.length_a   1.000
_cell.length_b   1.000
_cell.length_c   1.000
_cell.angle_alpha   90.00
_cell.angle_beta   90.00
_cell.angle_gamma   90.00
#
_symmetry.space_group_name_H-M   'P 1'
#
loop_
_entity.id
_entity.type
_entity.pdbx_description
1 polymer ?
#
loop_
_entity_poly.entity_id
_entity_poly.type
_entity_poly.pdbx_seq_one_letter_code
_entity_poly.pdbx_strand_id
1 'polypeptide(L)'
;LVPGTQHFRNILRHRVETDPEVLTLRIDQSLYFANASFLEAYILDRIAKDEGLRHIILMFSAVNDVDFSAQHTLVDLSARLADLGITLHLSEVKGPVMDRLERGHLIHALSGKVYLSQYDAFSALRSGRDTAA
;
A
#
# COMPACT_ATOMS: atom_id res chain seq x y z
N LEU A 1 18.56 5.06 17.84
CA LEU A 1 17.81 4.41 16.77
C LEU A 1 17.73 2.90 16.99
N VAL A 2 16.56 2.37 16.93
CA VAL A 2 16.36 0.92 16.94
C VAL A 2 16.91 0.38 15.61
N PRO A 3 17.76 -0.65 15.63
CA PRO A 3 18.41 -1.12 14.40
C PRO A 3 17.44 -1.41 13.24
N GLY A 4 16.34 -2.04 13.48
CA GLY A 4 15.40 -2.36 12.41
C GLY A 4 14.73 -1.14 11.79
N THR A 5 14.67 -0.03 12.49
CA THR A 5 13.99 1.17 12.04
C THR A 5 14.71 1.83 10.86
N GLN A 6 16.02 1.87 10.90
CA GLN A 6 16.77 2.47 9.81
C GLN A 6 16.67 1.65 8.53
N HIS A 7 16.73 0.34 8.65
CA HIS A 7 16.53 -0.55 7.52
C HIS A 7 15.13 -0.33 6.90
N PHE A 8 14.12 -0.19 7.73
CA PHE A 8 12.76 0.03 7.28
C PHE A 8 12.64 1.34 6.49
N ARG A 9 13.34 2.38 6.91
CA ARG A 9 13.31 3.66 6.20
C ARG A 9 13.85 3.56 4.77
N ASN A 10 14.74 2.61 4.51
CA ASN A 10 15.25 2.40 3.17
C ASN A 10 14.25 1.69 2.27
N ILE A 11 13.27 1.00 2.85
CA ILE A 11 12.24 0.29 2.11
C ILE A 11 11.10 1.22 1.70
N LEU A 12 10.82 2.20 2.55
CA LEU A 12 9.59 2.96 2.45
C LEU A 12 9.87 4.45 2.30
N ARG A 13 9.17 5.10 1.38
CA ARG A 13 9.27 6.54 1.21
C ARG A 13 7.88 7.15 1.12
N HIS A 14 7.76 8.36 1.65
CA HIS A 14 6.53 9.12 1.55
C HIS A 14 6.47 9.83 0.21
N ARG A 15 5.27 9.94 -0.32
CA ARG A 15 5.05 10.71 -1.53
C ARG A 15 4.88 12.18 -1.18
N VAL A 16 5.09 13.02 -2.19
CA VAL A 16 4.94 14.47 -2.04
C VAL A 16 3.45 14.87 -2.06
N GLU A 17 2.63 14.15 -2.78
CA GLU A 17 1.19 14.42 -2.82
C GLU A 17 0.62 14.33 -1.43
N THR A 18 -0.18 15.31 -1.06
CA THR A 18 -0.81 15.35 0.25
C THR A 18 -2.32 15.39 0.11
N ASP A 19 -2.98 14.59 0.90
CA ASP A 19 -4.42 14.57 1.00
C ASP A 19 -4.78 14.00 2.36
N PRO A 20 -5.69 14.65 3.12
CA PRO A 20 -5.97 14.18 4.47
C PRO A 20 -6.64 12.81 4.52
N GLU A 21 -7.22 12.35 3.42
CA GLU A 21 -7.89 11.05 3.39
C GLU A 21 -7.08 9.96 2.68
N VAL A 22 -5.98 10.31 2.04
CA VAL A 22 -5.19 9.37 1.25
C VAL A 22 -3.75 9.37 1.70
N LEU A 23 -3.26 8.22 2.11
CA LEU A 23 -1.85 8.02 2.44
C LEU A 23 -1.20 7.23 1.32
N THR A 24 -0.20 7.80 0.66
CA THR A 24 0.57 7.11 -0.37
C THR A 24 1.94 6.79 0.18
N LEU A 25 2.34 5.54 0.07
CA LEU A 25 3.65 5.08 0.50
C LEU A 25 4.35 4.42 -0.67
N ARG A 26 5.54 4.92 -0.99
CA ARG A 26 6.37 4.30 -2.02
C ARG A 26 7.22 3.22 -1.39
N ILE A 27 7.17 2.04 -1.96
CA ILE A 27 7.97 0.91 -1.48
C ILE A 27 9.20 0.79 -2.36
N ASP A 28 10.38 0.91 -1.76
CA ASP A 28 11.64 0.99 -2.51
C ASP A 28 12.38 -0.32 -2.66
N GLN A 29 11.81 -1.42 -2.19
CA GLN A 29 12.43 -2.75 -2.30
C GLN A 29 11.36 -3.79 -2.53
N SER A 30 11.78 -4.94 -3.03
CA SER A 30 10.87 -6.08 -3.13
C SER A 30 10.39 -6.49 -1.74
N LEU A 31 9.21 -7.09 -1.69
CA LEU A 31 8.58 -7.42 -0.42
C LEU A 31 8.76 -8.90 -0.09
N TYR A 32 9.36 -9.15 1.06
CA TYR A 32 9.54 -10.47 1.63
C TYR A 32 8.98 -10.45 3.04
N PHE A 33 8.91 -11.59 3.68
CA PHE A 33 8.25 -11.71 4.98
C PHE A 33 8.67 -10.60 5.97
N ALA A 34 9.97 -10.42 6.17
CA ALA A 34 10.44 -9.48 7.20
C ALA A 34 10.03 -8.04 6.91
N ASN A 35 10.26 -7.55 5.69
CA ASN A 35 9.95 -6.16 5.39
C ASN A 35 8.45 -5.92 5.21
N ALA A 36 7.69 -6.93 4.82
CA ALA A 36 6.23 -6.81 4.78
C ALA A 36 5.68 -6.65 6.20
N SER A 37 6.26 -7.31 7.18
CA SER A 37 5.85 -7.16 8.58
C SER A 37 6.12 -5.75 9.09
N PHE A 38 7.25 -5.15 8.71
CA PHE A 38 7.52 -3.77 9.06
C PHE A 38 6.54 -2.82 8.40
N LEU A 39 6.18 -3.08 7.16
CA LEU A 39 5.21 -2.25 6.45
C LEU A 39 3.86 -2.31 7.15
N GLU A 40 3.41 -3.50 7.53
CA GLU A 40 2.15 -3.65 8.25
C GLU A 40 2.16 -2.86 9.56
N ALA A 41 3.22 -3.02 10.34
CA ALA A 41 3.34 -2.32 11.63
C ALA A 41 3.35 -0.80 11.42
N TYR A 42 4.06 -0.32 10.40
CA TYR A 42 4.10 1.10 10.11
C TYR A 42 2.72 1.65 9.77
N ILE A 43 2.00 0.94 8.91
CA ILE A 43 0.67 1.38 8.49
C ILE A 43 -0.30 1.41 9.68
N LEU A 44 -0.30 0.36 10.48
CA LEU A 44 -1.21 0.29 11.63
C LEU A 44 -0.90 1.39 12.63
N ASP A 45 0.38 1.70 12.86
CA ASP A 45 0.76 2.80 13.73
C ASP A 45 0.30 4.14 13.16
N ARG A 46 0.45 4.32 11.85
CA ARG A 46 0.09 5.56 11.20
C ARG A 46 -1.41 5.83 11.26
N ILE A 47 -2.23 4.81 11.02
CA ILE A 47 -3.68 5.00 11.05
C ILE A 47 -4.19 5.22 12.47
N ALA A 48 -3.48 4.71 13.48
CA ALA A 48 -3.85 4.97 14.87
C ALA A 48 -3.68 6.45 15.22
N LYS A 49 -2.84 7.16 14.48
CA LYS A 49 -2.55 8.57 14.70
C LYS A 49 -3.28 9.50 13.74
N ASP A 50 -4.03 8.96 12.80
CA ASP A 50 -4.67 9.76 11.77
C ASP A 50 -6.06 9.19 11.46
N GLU A 51 -7.06 9.68 12.17
CA GLU A 51 -8.43 9.16 12.06
C GLU A 51 -9.12 9.53 10.76
N GLY A 52 -8.55 10.45 10.00
CA GLY A 52 -9.18 10.91 8.75
C GLY A 52 -8.85 10.04 7.55
N LEU A 53 -7.95 9.09 7.67
CA LEU A 53 -7.54 8.28 6.53
C LEU A 53 -8.65 7.33 6.07
N ARG A 54 -8.85 7.29 4.76
CA ARG A 54 -9.83 6.40 4.12
C ARG A 54 -9.21 5.50 3.07
N HIS A 55 -8.06 5.87 2.53
CA HIS A 55 -7.41 5.12 1.48
C HIS A 55 -5.91 5.08 1.71
N ILE A 56 -5.32 3.93 1.44
CA ILE A 56 -3.87 3.78 1.44
C ILE A 56 -3.48 3.26 0.06
N ILE A 57 -2.50 3.90 -0.55
CA ILE A 57 -1.95 3.47 -1.84
C ILE A 57 -0.52 3.03 -1.62
N LEU A 58 -0.22 1.79 -1.99
CA LEU A 58 1.16 1.31 -1.99
C LEU A 58 1.69 1.40 -3.42
N MET A 59 2.68 2.23 -3.62
CA MET A 59 3.27 2.45 -4.93
C MET A 59 4.41 1.47 -5.15
N PHE A 60 4.25 0.62 -6.14
CA PHE A 60 5.12 -0.53 -6.39
C PHE A 60 6.15 -0.32 -7.49
N SER A 61 6.43 0.92 -7.89
CA SER A 61 7.33 1.19 -9.03
C SER A 61 8.73 0.57 -8.86
N ALA A 62 9.20 0.43 -7.63
CA ALA A 62 10.51 -0.16 -7.34
C ALA A 62 10.44 -1.60 -6.86
N VAL A 63 9.24 -2.19 -6.81
CA VAL A 63 9.06 -3.56 -6.34
C VAL A 63 9.22 -4.52 -7.50
N ASN A 64 10.14 -5.47 -7.35
CA ASN A 64 10.40 -6.48 -8.39
C ASN A 64 9.87 -7.86 -8.03
N ASP A 65 9.55 -8.09 -6.77
CA ASP A 65 9.02 -9.37 -6.32
C ASP A 65 8.28 -9.22 -5.01
N VAL A 66 7.30 -10.09 -4.79
CA VAL A 66 6.54 -10.19 -3.54
C VAL A 66 6.36 -11.67 -3.27
N ASP A 67 7.04 -12.21 -2.25
CA ASP A 67 6.92 -13.63 -1.96
C ASP A 67 5.57 -13.98 -1.33
N PHE A 68 5.30 -15.27 -1.19
CA PHE A 68 4.00 -15.71 -0.66
C PHE A 68 3.72 -15.17 0.74
N SER A 69 4.73 -15.15 1.60
CA SER A 69 4.55 -14.66 2.96
C SER A 69 4.16 -13.17 2.95
N ALA A 70 4.83 -12.38 2.11
CA ALA A 70 4.51 -10.97 1.98
C ALA A 70 3.11 -10.77 1.40
N GLN A 71 2.73 -11.57 0.41
CA GLN A 71 1.37 -11.48 -0.15
C GLN A 71 0.33 -11.77 0.93
N HIS A 72 0.59 -12.78 1.75
CA HIS A 72 -0.33 -13.14 2.84
C HIS A 72 -0.47 -11.99 3.83
N THR A 73 0.65 -11.36 4.17
CA THR A 73 0.64 -10.20 5.06
C THR A 73 -0.19 -9.06 4.46
N LEU A 74 -0.07 -8.81 3.16
CA LEU A 74 -0.85 -7.76 2.52
C LEU A 74 -2.34 -8.08 2.49
N VAL A 75 -2.71 -9.34 2.28
CA VAL A 75 -4.11 -9.76 2.33
C VAL A 75 -4.69 -9.52 3.72
N ASP A 76 -3.97 -9.94 4.75
CA ASP A 76 -4.41 -9.74 6.12
C ASP A 76 -4.52 -8.26 6.46
N LEU A 77 -3.55 -7.47 6.01
CA LEU A 77 -3.55 -6.03 6.23
C LEU A 77 -4.77 -5.39 5.56
N SER A 78 -5.05 -5.79 4.31
CA SER A 78 -6.21 -5.26 3.59
C SER A 78 -7.51 -5.54 4.34
N ALA A 79 -7.64 -6.75 4.89
CA ALA A 79 -8.84 -7.12 5.64
C ALA A 79 -8.97 -6.30 6.93
N ARG A 80 -7.87 -6.12 7.65
CA ARG A 80 -7.88 -5.30 8.87
C ARG A 80 -8.24 -3.85 8.58
N LEU A 81 -7.68 -3.31 7.51
CA LEU A 81 -7.97 -1.93 7.12
C LEU A 81 -9.43 -1.77 6.72
N ALA A 82 -9.98 -2.75 5.99
CA ALA A 82 -11.37 -2.70 5.60
C ALA A 82 -12.30 -2.66 6.83
N ASP A 83 -11.96 -3.39 7.87
CA ASP A 83 -12.72 -3.35 9.11
C ASP A 83 -12.70 -1.98 9.78
N LEU A 84 -11.70 -1.18 9.46
CA LEU A 84 -11.55 0.17 9.99
C LEU A 84 -12.07 1.24 9.01
N GLY A 85 -12.68 0.81 7.92
CA GLY A 85 -13.19 1.73 6.91
C GLY A 85 -12.13 2.28 5.98
N ILE A 86 -10.98 1.63 5.89
CA ILE A 86 -9.86 2.06 5.06
C ILE A 86 -9.64 1.04 3.94
N THR A 87 -9.49 1.53 2.72
CA THR A 87 -9.31 0.70 1.53
C THR A 87 -7.84 0.70 1.12
N LEU A 88 -7.30 -0.48 0.83
CA LEU A 88 -5.90 -0.63 0.42
C LEU A 88 -5.84 -0.82 -1.09
N HIS A 89 -5.03 0.02 -1.74
CA HIS A 89 -4.85 0.01 -3.20
C HIS A 89 -3.37 -0.15 -3.54
N LEU A 90 -3.11 -0.59 -4.76
CA LEU A 90 -1.76 -0.64 -5.30
C LEU A 90 -1.67 0.23 -6.54
N SER A 91 -0.48 0.75 -6.84
CA SER A 91 -0.22 1.49 -8.07
C SER A 91 1.15 1.13 -8.62
N GLU A 92 1.36 1.35 -9.91
CA GLU A 92 2.65 1.17 -10.56
C GLU A 92 3.19 -0.24 -10.44
N VAL A 93 2.31 -1.25 -10.51
CA VAL A 93 2.71 -2.65 -10.39
C VAL A 93 3.27 -3.13 -11.72
N LYS A 94 4.51 -3.64 -11.71
CA LYS A 94 5.17 -4.15 -12.92
C LYS A 94 4.50 -5.44 -13.38
N GLY A 95 4.54 -5.69 -14.70
CA GLY A 95 3.91 -6.86 -15.29
C GLY A 95 4.24 -8.19 -14.60
N PRO A 96 5.53 -8.53 -14.42
CA PRO A 96 5.89 -9.78 -13.74
C PRO A 96 5.39 -9.85 -12.31
N VAL A 97 5.37 -8.71 -11.60
CA VAL A 97 4.84 -8.67 -10.24
C VAL A 97 3.33 -8.86 -10.26
N MET A 98 2.66 -8.23 -11.21
CA MET A 98 1.21 -8.40 -11.37
C MET A 98 0.83 -9.86 -11.58
N ASP A 99 1.57 -10.55 -12.46
CA ASP A 99 1.35 -11.97 -12.71
C ASP A 99 1.47 -12.79 -11.43
N ARG A 100 2.47 -12.48 -10.63
CA ARG A 100 2.69 -13.18 -9.37
C ARG A 100 1.55 -12.93 -8.37
N LEU A 101 1.09 -11.68 -8.29
CA LEU A 101 -0.01 -11.34 -7.41
C LEU A 101 -1.30 -12.00 -7.83
N GLU A 102 -1.54 -12.11 -9.13
CA GLU A 102 -2.72 -12.80 -9.64
C GLU A 102 -2.70 -14.29 -9.31
N ARG A 103 -1.53 -14.93 -9.46
CA ARG A 103 -1.40 -16.34 -9.11
C ARG A 103 -1.58 -16.58 -7.62
N GLY A 104 -1.20 -15.61 -6.79
CA GLY A 104 -1.36 -15.72 -5.34
C GLY A 104 -2.71 -15.26 -4.84
N HIS A 105 -3.62 -14.88 -5.74
CA HIS A 105 -4.97 -14.41 -5.43
C HIS A 105 -5.02 -13.10 -4.64
N LEU A 106 -3.90 -12.38 -4.52
CA LEU A 106 -3.88 -11.11 -3.80
C LEU A 106 -4.80 -10.09 -4.44
N ILE A 107 -4.84 -10.06 -5.78
CA ILE A 107 -5.62 -9.07 -6.50
C ILE A 107 -7.10 -9.15 -6.12
N HIS A 108 -7.63 -10.35 -5.99
CA HIS A 108 -9.04 -10.55 -5.63
C HIS A 108 -9.31 -10.31 -4.15
N ALA A 109 -8.28 -10.37 -3.33
CA ALA A 109 -8.43 -10.20 -1.88
C ALA A 109 -8.29 -8.75 -1.43
N LEU A 110 -7.78 -7.87 -2.28
CA LEU A 110 -7.65 -6.46 -1.94
C LEU A 110 -9.03 -5.81 -1.84
N SER A 111 -9.20 -4.96 -0.82
CA SER A 111 -10.42 -4.18 -0.68
C SER A 111 -10.52 -3.07 -1.72
N GLY A 112 -9.36 -2.61 -2.21
CA GLY A 112 -9.29 -1.57 -3.22
C GLY A 112 -8.95 -2.10 -4.60
N LYS A 113 -8.25 -1.30 -5.38
CA LYS A 113 -7.94 -1.59 -6.77
C LYS A 113 -6.46 -1.50 -7.04
N VAL A 114 -6.03 -2.10 -8.16
CA VAL A 114 -4.68 -1.91 -8.68
C VAL A 114 -4.77 -0.91 -9.81
N TYR A 115 -4.16 0.25 -9.60
CA TYR A 115 -4.16 1.33 -10.60
C TYR A 115 -2.89 1.25 -11.45
N LEU A 116 -3.02 1.59 -12.70
CA LEU A 116 -1.90 1.54 -13.63
C LEU A 116 -0.80 2.50 -13.23
N SER A 117 -1.16 3.69 -12.77
CA SER A 117 -0.20 4.71 -12.37
C SER A 117 -0.58 5.31 -11.03
N GLN A 118 0.40 5.90 -10.36
CA GLN A 118 0.15 6.64 -9.11
C GLN A 118 -0.74 7.84 -9.38
N TYR A 119 -0.58 8.48 -10.53
CA TYR A 119 -1.43 9.60 -10.88
C TYR A 119 -2.90 9.18 -10.93
N ASP A 120 -3.19 8.05 -11.58
CA ASP A 120 -4.56 7.56 -11.66
C ASP A 120 -5.12 7.23 -10.28
N ALA A 121 -4.31 6.59 -9.45
CA ALA A 121 -4.74 6.22 -8.10
C ALA A 121 -5.08 7.45 -7.27
N PHE A 122 -4.15 8.39 -7.20
CA PHE A 122 -4.34 9.58 -6.37
C PHE A 122 -5.51 10.42 -6.89
N SER A 123 -5.62 10.58 -8.19
CA SER A 123 -6.71 11.36 -8.80
C SER A 123 -8.07 10.76 -8.51
N ALA A 124 -8.16 9.44 -8.46
CA ALA A 124 -9.41 8.75 -8.19
C ALA A 124 -9.82 8.82 -6.72
N LEU A 125 -8.87 8.90 -5.81
CA LEU A 125 -9.12 8.70 -4.39
C LEU A 125 -9.03 9.97 -3.55
N ARG A 126 -8.39 11.00 -4.05
CA ARG A 126 -8.17 12.22 -3.25
C ARG A 126 -9.46 12.82 -2.76
N SER A 127 -9.42 13.40 -1.57
CA SER A 127 -10.56 14.10 -1.00
C SER A 127 -10.84 15.37 -1.80
N GLY A 128 -12.06 15.86 -1.75
CA GLY A 128 -12.44 17.03 -2.52
C GLY A 128 -12.57 16.76 -4.01
N ARG A 129 -12.44 15.51 -4.44
CA ARG A 129 -12.68 15.13 -5.81
C ARG A 129 -14.14 15.39 -6.16
N ASP A 130 -14.37 15.97 -7.32
CA ASP A 130 -15.73 16.24 -7.78
C ASP A 130 -16.39 14.93 -8.21
N THR A 131 -17.30 14.46 -7.37
CA THR A 131 -18.01 13.21 -7.65
C THR A 131 -19.30 13.45 -8.43
N ALA A 132 -19.66 14.70 -8.63
CA ALA A 132 -20.85 15.02 -9.41
C ALA A 132 -20.59 14.97 -10.91
N ALA A 133 -19.34 15.01 -11.26
CA ALA A 133 -18.98 14.97 -12.68
C ALA A 133 -19.24 13.58 -13.27
#